data_7cdc7d2c838fbbecca3cbc0a23aa786b
#
_entry.id   7cdc7d2c838fbbecca3cbc0a23aa786b
#
_cell.length_a   1.000
_cell.length_b   1.000
_cell.length_c   1.000
_cell.angle_alpha   90.00
_cell.angle_beta   90.00
_cell.angle_gamma   90.00
#
_symmetry.space_group_name_H-M   'P 1'
#
loop_
_entity.id
_entity.type
_entity.pdbx_description
1 polymer ?
#
loop_
_entity_poly.entity_id
_entity_poly.type
_entity_poly.pdbx_seq_one_letter_code
_entity_poly.pdbx_strand_id
1 'polypeptide(L)'
;MCTYLKPEEKNIRIAEKAIKVFKIVKVKNGKLYAPYGHGYARETEPYKSTKQITGKLPTPKHCGTYPTIMGKKDFYVIHDGVHSFASQYDAQCHADYLNKFYNENGSAKYVVVESRIPKNTRYIKGYNKMVSLPVI
;
A
#
# COMPACT_ATOMS: atom_id res chain seq x y z
N MET A 1 -2.97 -2.60 -4.92
CA MET A 1 -3.51 -1.35 -4.39
C MET A 1 -2.77 -0.19 -5.03
N CYS A 2 -3.50 0.85 -5.42
CA CYS A 2 -2.90 2.03 -6.05
C CYS A 2 -2.78 3.16 -5.04
N THR A 3 -1.73 3.94 -5.14
CA THR A 3 -1.56 5.16 -4.37
C THR A 3 -1.51 6.35 -5.32
N TYR A 4 -2.37 7.32 -5.08
CA TYR A 4 -2.42 8.54 -5.89
C TYR A 4 -1.60 9.63 -5.22
N LEU A 5 -0.84 10.36 -6.02
CA LEU A 5 0.10 11.37 -5.56
C LEU A 5 -0.11 12.70 -6.27
N LYS A 6 0.04 13.78 -5.52
CA LYS A 6 0.23 15.12 -6.07
C LYS A 6 1.66 15.27 -6.60
N PRO A 7 1.95 16.26 -7.49
CA PRO A 7 3.30 16.44 -8.02
C PRO A 7 4.38 16.56 -6.94
N GLU A 8 4.11 17.23 -5.85
CA GLU A 8 5.05 17.43 -4.74
C GLU A 8 5.30 16.16 -3.92
N GLU A 9 4.42 15.16 -4.03
CA GLU A 9 4.50 13.91 -3.27
C GLU A 9 5.27 12.79 -3.97
N LYS A 10 5.60 12.97 -5.26
CA LYS A 10 6.22 11.90 -6.06
C LYS A 10 7.71 11.64 -5.78
N ASN A 11 8.34 12.46 -4.97
CA ASN A 11 9.77 12.36 -4.69
C ASN A 11 10.08 11.16 -3.79
N ILE A 12 11.12 10.41 -4.17
CA ILE A 12 11.61 9.29 -3.37
C ILE A 12 12.37 9.83 -2.16
N ARG A 13 12.03 9.32 -0.99
CA ARG A 13 12.67 9.65 0.27
C ARG A 13 13.45 8.44 0.78
N ILE A 14 14.41 8.70 1.65
CA ILE A 14 15.16 7.64 2.36
C ILE A 14 14.80 7.75 3.84
N ALA A 15 14.40 6.62 4.44
CA ALA A 15 14.05 6.57 5.85
C ALA A 15 15.29 6.80 6.72
N GLU A 16 15.34 7.89 7.46
CA GLU A 16 16.45 8.21 8.38
C GLU A 16 16.44 7.31 9.61
N LYS A 17 15.27 6.81 9.97
CA LYS A 17 15.03 5.85 11.04
C LYS A 17 13.89 4.92 10.64
N ALA A 18 13.70 3.82 11.35
CA ALA A 18 12.56 2.94 11.11
C ALA A 18 11.24 3.70 11.29
N ILE A 19 10.34 3.55 10.33
CA ILE A 19 9.03 4.23 10.33
C ILE A 19 7.94 3.21 10.61
N LYS A 20 7.15 3.44 11.66
CA LYS A 20 5.98 2.62 11.96
C LYS A 20 4.91 2.85 10.89
N VAL A 21 4.42 1.77 10.31
CA VAL A 21 3.34 1.78 9.32
C VAL A 21 2.35 0.66 9.62
N PHE A 22 1.19 0.73 8.99
CA PHE A 22 0.12 -0.26 9.16
C PHE A 22 -0.23 -0.85 7.81
N LYS A 23 -0.01 -2.15 7.69
CA LYS A 23 -0.22 -2.88 6.44
C LYS A 23 -1.47 -3.73 6.56
N ILE A 24 -2.28 -3.72 5.50
CA ILE A 24 -3.40 -4.65 5.37
C ILE A 24 -2.88 -5.91 4.70
N VAL A 25 -3.20 -7.06 5.27
CA VAL A 25 -2.91 -8.36 4.68
C VAL A 25 -4.20 -9.19 4.61
N LYS A 26 -4.29 -10.02 3.58
CA LYS A 26 -5.38 -10.97 3.42
C LYS A 26 -4.95 -12.31 4.00
N VAL A 27 -5.70 -12.82 4.95
CA VAL A 27 -5.48 -14.15 5.56
C VAL A 27 -6.44 -15.14 4.94
N LYS A 28 -5.90 -16.18 4.33
CA LYS A 28 -6.70 -17.26 3.72
C LYS A 28 -5.98 -18.59 3.89
N ASN A 29 -6.65 -19.57 4.45
CA ASN A 29 -6.10 -20.94 4.69
C ASN A 29 -4.74 -20.91 5.44
N GLY A 30 -4.63 -20.03 6.44
CA GLY A 30 -3.42 -19.90 7.24
C GLY A 30 -2.23 -19.23 6.55
N LYS A 31 -2.44 -18.70 5.34
CA LYS A 31 -1.40 -18.01 4.55
C LYS A 31 -1.73 -16.53 4.41
N LEU A 32 -0.70 -15.72 4.25
CA LEU A 32 -0.83 -14.27 4.09
C LEU A 32 -0.65 -13.88 2.62
N TYR A 33 -1.55 -13.03 2.14
CA TYR A 33 -1.54 -12.52 0.77
C TYR A 33 -1.59 -11.00 0.76
N ALA A 34 -1.16 -10.40 -0.35
CA ALA A 34 -1.45 -8.99 -0.60
C ALA A 34 -2.97 -8.77 -0.65
N PRO A 35 -3.47 -7.62 -0.20
CA PRO A 35 -4.92 -7.35 -0.17
C PRO A 35 -5.54 -7.30 -1.56
N TYR A 36 -4.75 -6.97 -2.59
CA TYR A 36 -5.19 -6.95 -3.98
C TYR A 36 -4.26 -7.78 -4.84
N GLY A 37 -4.83 -8.61 -5.72
CA GLY A 37 -4.09 -9.31 -6.74
C GLY A 37 -3.68 -8.38 -7.90
N HIS A 38 -2.65 -8.77 -8.63
CA HIS A 38 -2.33 -8.14 -9.90
C HIS A 38 -3.31 -8.63 -10.98
N GLY A 39 -4.11 -7.72 -11.52
CA GLY A 39 -5.15 -8.04 -12.47
C GLY A 39 -6.44 -8.52 -11.82
N TYR A 40 -7.54 -8.34 -12.50
CA TYR A 40 -8.90 -8.49 -11.98
C TYR A 40 -9.33 -9.90 -11.60
N ALA A 41 -8.49 -10.91 -11.75
CA ALA A 41 -8.91 -12.30 -11.55
C ALA A 41 -7.86 -13.26 -11.00
N ARG A 42 -6.67 -12.80 -10.62
CA ARG A 42 -5.63 -13.71 -10.13
C ARG A 42 -5.34 -13.47 -8.67
N GLU A 43 -5.50 -14.53 -7.86
CA GLU A 43 -4.90 -14.55 -6.54
C GLU A 43 -3.38 -14.39 -6.71
N THR A 44 -2.81 -13.46 -5.94
CA THR A 44 -1.36 -13.37 -5.81
C THR A 44 -0.86 -14.61 -5.06
N GLU A 45 0.40 -14.96 -5.29
CA GLU A 45 1.04 -15.95 -4.46
C GLU A 45 1.13 -15.47 -3.01
N PRO A 46 1.05 -16.38 -2.03
CA PRO A 46 1.21 -16.00 -0.64
C PRO A 46 2.61 -15.43 -0.39
N TYR A 47 2.72 -14.56 0.59
CA TYR A 47 4.02 -14.06 1.01
C TYR A 47 4.93 -15.21 1.46
N LYS A 48 6.15 -15.22 0.97
CA LYS A 48 7.16 -16.25 1.31
C LYS A 48 7.68 -16.11 2.74
N SER A 49 7.60 -14.92 3.31
CA SER A 49 8.05 -14.65 4.66
C SER A 49 7.06 -13.72 5.36
N THR A 50 6.75 -14.05 6.62
CA THR A 50 5.96 -13.19 7.50
C THR A 50 6.82 -12.15 8.21
N LYS A 51 8.15 -12.29 8.15
CA LYS A 51 9.09 -11.37 8.80
C LYS A 51 9.42 -10.15 7.95
N GLN A 52 9.41 -10.31 6.64
CA GLN A 52 9.73 -9.22 5.73
C GLN A 52 8.94 -9.39 4.43
N ILE A 53 8.25 -8.33 4.06
CA ILE A 53 7.52 -8.24 2.80
C ILE A 53 8.34 -7.36 1.87
N THR A 54 8.61 -7.84 0.66
CA THR A 54 9.38 -7.10 -0.35
C THR A 54 8.50 -6.80 -1.56
N GLY A 55 8.80 -5.72 -2.23
CA GLY A 55 8.13 -5.29 -3.45
C GLY A 55 9.11 -4.69 -4.44
N LYS A 56 8.59 -4.30 -5.59
CA LYS A 56 9.38 -3.59 -6.60
C LYS A 56 9.58 -2.13 -6.19
N LEU A 57 10.62 -1.50 -6.74
CA LEU A 57 10.85 -0.07 -6.53
C LEU A 57 9.62 0.73 -6.96
N PRO A 58 9.05 1.56 -6.08
CA PRO A 58 7.89 2.37 -6.43
C PRO A 58 8.25 3.38 -7.50
N THR A 59 7.49 3.37 -8.61
CA THR A 59 7.71 4.27 -9.73
C THR A 59 6.42 5.03 -10.01
N PRO A 60 6.35 6.34 -9.67
CA PRO A 60 5.19 7.16 -9.98
C PRO A 60 5.02 7.33 -11.48
N LYS A 61 3.80 7.13 -11.97
CA LYS A 61 3.44 7.35 -13.38
C LYS A 61 2.39 8.45 -13.47
N HIS A 62 2.56 9.34 -14.44
CA HIS A 62 1.55 10.36 -14.73
C HIS A 62 0.22 9.69 -15.09
N CYS A 63 -0.85 10.08 -14.41
CA CYS A 63 -2.16 9.46 -14.60
C CYS A 63 -3.16 10.39 -15.29
N GLY A 64 -3.03 11.70 -15.11
CA GLY A 64 -3.95 12.67 -15.67
C GLY A 64 -3.92 14.00 -14.94
N THR A 65 -4.99 14.76 -15.08
CA THR A 65 -5.14 16.05 -14.40
C THR A 65 -6.47 16.11 -13.65
N TYR A 66 -6.51 16.92 -12.61
CA TYR A 66 -7.73 17.20 -11.87
C TYR A 66 -7.96 18.71 -11.77
N PRO A 67 -9.23 19.18 -11.77
CA PRO A 67 -9.52 20.61 -11.69
C PRO A 67 -9.25 21.16 -10.27
N THR A 68 -8.71 22.37 -10.24
CA THR A 68 -8.53 23.14 -9.01
C THR A 68 -8.99 24.58 -9.23
N ILE A 69 -9.07 25.37 -8.18
CA ILE A 69 -9.38 26.81 -8.27
C ILE A 69 -8.36 27.55 -9.12
N MET A 70 -7.10 27.08 -9.10
CA MET A 70 -5.97 27.68 -9.81
C MET A 70 -5.73 27.09 -11.21
N GLY A 71 -6.66 26.27 -11.71
CA GLY A 71 -6.52 25.55 -12.98
C GLY A 71 -6.39 24.04 -12.77
N LYS A 72 -5.86 23.32 -13.77
CA LYS A 72 -5.67 21.88 -13.70
C LYS A 72 -4.31 21.54 -13.11
N LYS A 73 -4.26 20.55 -12.23
CA LYS A 73 -3.02 19.99 -11.68
C LYS A 73 -2.86 18.54 -12.08
N ASP A 74 -1.61 18.13 -12.32
CA ASP A 74 -1.26 16.76 -12.60
C ASP A 74 -1.40 15.89 -11.35
N PHE A 75 -1.72 14.61 -11.55
CA PHE A 75 -1.61 13.61 -10.51
C PHE A 75 -0.91 12.37 -11.04
N TYR A 76 -0.32 11.63 -10.12
CA TYR A 76 0.48 10.45 -10.40
C TYR A 76 -0.09 9.26 -9.65
N VAL A 77 0.18 8.06 -10.16
CA VAL A 77 -0.25 6.82 -9.53
C VAL A 77 0.94 5.88 -9.37
N ILE A 78 0.97 5.16 -8.26
CA ILE A 78 1.94 4.10 -8.01
C ILE A 78 1.19 2.78 -7.91
N HIS A 79 1.60 1.81 -8.73
CA HIS A 79 1.08 0.45 -8.68
C HIS A 79 2.05 -0.51 -7.99
N ASP A 80 3.37 -0.30 -8.18
CA ASP A 80 4.42 -1.15 -7.63
C ASP A 80 4.79 -0.76 -6.21
N GLY A 81 5.55 -1.63 -5.53
CA GLY A 81 6.01 -1.39 -4.17
C GLY A 81 5.08 -1.97 -3.12
N VAL A 82 5.51 -1.85 -1.87
CA VAL A 82 4.73 -2.30 -0.72
C VAL A 82 3.95 -1.11 -0.18
N HIS A 83 2.64 -1.17 -0.30
CA HIS A 83 1.73 -0.11 0.14
C HIS A 83 1.34 -0.31 1.60
N SER A 84 1.43 0.74 2.39
CA SER A 84 1.05 0.73 3.80
C SER A 84 0.42 2.06 4.21
N PHE A 85 -0.25 2.08 5.34
CA PHE A 85 -0.88 3.29 5.88
C PHE A 85 -0.02 3.90 6.98
N ALA A 86 -0.02 5.21 7.06
CA ALA A 86 0.65 5.92 8.14
C ALA A 86 -0.14 5.84 9.46
N SER A 87 -1.45 5.69 9.38
CA SER A 87 -2.38 5.69 10.52
C SER A 87 -3.06 4.33 10.67
N GLN A 88 -3.11 3.83 11.90
CA GLN A 88 -3.84 2.59 12.22
C GLN A 88 -5.34 2.75 11.94
N TYR A 89 -5.89 3.90 12.23
CA TYR A 89 -7.32 4.19 11.99
C TYR A 89 -7.65 4.07 10.50
N ASP A 90 -6.86 4.71 9.63
CA ASP A 90 -7.09 4.65 8.19
C ASP A 90 -6.95 3.22 7.64
N ALA A 91 -5.95 2.48 8.12
CA ALA A 91 -5.75 1.08 7.75
C ALA A 91 -6.95 0.22 8.19
N GLN A 92 -7.43 0.42 9.43
CA GLN A 92 -8.56 -0.36 9.96
C GLN A 92 -9.85 -0.05 9.21
N CYS A 93 -10.13 1.22 8.90
CA CYS A 93 -11.29 1.59 8.10
C CYS A 93 -11.26 0.91 6.72
N HIS A 94 -10.10 0.88 6.09
CA HIS A 94 -9.96 0.24 4.78
C HIS A 94 -10.08 -1.28 4.88
N ALA A 95 -9.52 -1.90 5.91
CA ALA A 95 -9.66 -3.34 6.16
C ALA A 95 -11.12 -3.73 6.39
N ASP A 96 -11.86 -2.92 7.17
CA ASP A 96 -13.28 -3.14 7.42
C ASP A 96 -14.10 -3.05 6.13
N TYR A 97 -13.77 -2.07 5.26
CA TYR A 97 -14.37 -1.95 3.94
C TYR A 97 -14.13 -3.20 3.09
N LEU A 98 -12.89 -3.71 3.07
CA LEU A 98 -12.54 -4.91 2.31
C LEU A 98 -13.26 -6.15 2.85
N ASN A 99 -13.36 -6.29 4.17
CA ASN A 99 -14.09 -7.40 4.79
C ASN A 99 -15.58 -7.36 4.46
N LYS A 100 -16.15 -6.16 4.33
CA LYS A 100 -17.57 -6.01 4.01
C LYS A 100 -17.88 -6.31 2.55
N PHE A 101 -17.04 -5.86 1.61
CA PHE A 101 -17.35 -5.89 0.18
C PHE A 101 -16.57 -6.92 -0.64
N TYR A 102 -15.41 -7.38 -0.13
CA TYR A 102 -14.51 -8.26 -0.88
C TYR A 102 -14.21 -9.58 -0.17
N ASN A 103 -14.88 -9.86 0.94
CA ASN A 103 -14.73 -11.12 1.64
C ASN A 103 -15.67 -12.17 1.02
N GLU A 104 -15.21 -12.81 -0.05
CA GLU A 104 -15.97 -13.83 -0.74
C GLU A 104 -16.20 -15.05 0.15
N ASN A 105 -17.48 -15.35 0.42
CA ASN A 105 -17.91 -16.56 1.15
C ASN A 105 -17.28 -16.76 2.55
N GLY A 106 -16.75 -15.69 3.16
CA GLY A 106 -16.12 -15.79 4.47
C GLY A 106 -14.81 -16.56 4.51
N SER A 107 -14.25 -16.94 3.35
CA SER A 107 -13.03 -17.76 3.26
C SER A 107 -11.74 -16.96 3.48
N ALA A 108 -11.81 -15.66 3.41
CA ALA A 108 -10.68 -14.78 3.59
C ALA A 108 -11.01 -13.67 4.59
N LYS A 109 -9.99 -13.17 5.28
CA LYS A 109 -10.12 -12.06 6.22
C LYS A 109 -9.00 -11.05 5.99
N TYR A 110 -9.37 -9.78 5.93
CA TYR A 110 -8.42 -8.69 5.82
C TYR A 110 -8.12 -8.16 7.23
N VAL A 111 -6.85 -8.14 7.59
CA VAL A 111 -6.40 -7.70 8.91
C VAL A 111 -5.32 -6.64 8.77
N VAL A 112 -5.25 -5.77 9.78
CA VAL A 112 -4.20 -4.75 9.88
C VAL A 112 -3.07 -5.32 10.72
N VAL A 113 -1.85 -5.25 10.19
CA VAL A 113 -0.65 -5.61 10.94
C VAL A 113 0.24 -4.39 11.08
N GLU A 114 0.79 -4.21 12.26
CA GLU A 114 1.80 -3.19 12.51
C GLU A 114 3.11 -3.64 11.89
N SER A 115 3.72 -2.74 11.12
CA SER A 115 4.93 -3.02 10.37
C SER A 115 5.87 -1.83 10.45
N ARG A 116 7.07 -1.97 9.92
CA ARG A 116 8.05 -0.89 9.89
C ARG A 116 8.74 -0.82 8.54
N ILE A 117 8.90 0.40 8.04
CA ILE A 117 9.80 0.67 6.94
C ILE A 117 11.20 0.76 7.57
N PRO A 118 12.14 -0.12 7.20
CA PRO A 118 13.46 -0.13 7.83
C PRO A 118 14.24 1.15 7.53
N LYS A 119 15.16 1.50 8.43
CA LYS A 119 16.13 2.57 8.21
C LYS A 119 16.87 2.35 6.88
N ASN A 120 17.16 3.43 6.16
CA ASN A 120 17.84 3.45 4.85
C ASN A 120 17.03 2.86 3.70
N THR A 121 15.75 2.61 3.89
CA THR A 121 14.85 2.13 2.84
C THR A 121 14.28 3.31 2.05
N ARG A 122 14.20 3.17 0.74
CA ARG A 122 13.53 4.14 -0.13
C ARG A 122 12.02 4.02 0.00
N TYR A 123 11.33 5.13 0.11
CA TYR A 123 9.88 5.18 0.17
C TYR A 123 9.33 6.46 -0.44
N ILE A 124 8.03 6.43 -0.75
CA ILE A 124 7.28 7.61 -1.20
C ILE A 124 6.13 7.81 -0.23
N LYS A 125 5.93 9.04 0.21
CA LYS A 125 4.87 9.38 1.15
C LYS A 125 3.76 10.14 0.42
N GLY A 126 2.57 9.53 0.33
CA GLY A 126 1.35 10.19 -0.06
C GLY A 126 0.60 10.74 1.16
N TYR A 127 -0.65 11.11 0.95
CA TYR A 127 -1.47 11.71 2.01
C TYR A 127 -1.61 10.80 3.25
N ASN A 128 -2.02 9.56 3.04
CA ASN A 128 -2.22 8.60 4.14
C ASN A 128 -1.53 7.26 3.91
N LYS A 129 -0.81 7.12 2.81
CA LYS A 129 -0.14 5.86 2.43
C LYS A 129 1.34 6.11 2.19
N MET A 130 2.13 5.11 2.54
CA MET A 130 3.54 5.05 2.22
C MET A 130 3.82 3.86 1.34
N VAL A 131 4.66 4.03 0.34
CA VAL A 131 5.06 2.97 -0.59
C VAL A 131 6.55 2.79 -0.51
N SER A 132 6.97 1.57 -0.20
CA SER A 132 8.39 1.26 0.00
C SER A 132 8.79 -0.04 -0.68
N LEU A 133 10.08 -0.34 -0.68
CA LEU A 133 10.60 -1.63 -1.14
C LEU A 133 10.33 -2.75 -0.14
N PRO A 134 10.90 -2.72 1.05
CA PRO A 134 10.59 -3.68 2.08
C PRO A 134 9.71 -3.10 3.18
N VAL A 135 9.02 -3.98 3.86
CA VAL A 135 8.31 -3.73 5.11
C VAL A 135 8.55 -4.91 6.04
N ILE A 136 8.82 -4.65 7.28
CA ILE A 136 9.06 -5.68 8.29
C ILE A 136 7.89 -5.78 9.24
#